data_012a3dc765413bb8957ebffda99dc485
#
_entry.id   012a3dc765413bb8957ebffda99dc485
#
_cell.length_a   1.000
_cell.length_b   1.000
_cell.length_c   1.000
_cell.angle_alpha   90.00
_cell.angle_beta   90.00
_cell.angle_gamma   90.00
#
_symmetry.space_group_name_H-M   'P 1'
#
loop_
_entity.id
_entity.type
_entity.pdbx_description
1 polymer ?
#
loop_
_entity_poly.entity_id
_entity_poly.type
_entity_poly.pdbx_seq_one_letter_code
_entity_poly.pdbx_strand_id
1 'polypeptide(L)'
;MTIPVIDPAALAPLLHGWEEGMLYAYLSGRMGYAVADKEYRSAQVRVGDFCFLAGEPDAAVAAWQPALPQSYTIFIPRTRDWDSLIEQVYPQARRSMRYAFRKDNAFDAAALHGFAALLPEGYLLKRMDKALYRQAEQAGWSRDLVSQYPTWESYAARGAGYAALQGNALVCGASSYADWPGGVEIEIDTHPAHRRRGLARACAAALMLDCLSRGLYPSWDAANPVSAHLAQTLGYIAAGAYPVYELSVQ
;
A
#
# COMPACT_ATOMS: atom_id res chain seq x y z
N MET A 1 18.25 -9.82 20.75
CA MET A 1 18.26 -8.35 21.00
C MET A 1 18.18 -7.65 19.66
N THR A 2 17.19 -6.83 19.46
CA THR A 2 16.96 -6.06 18.22
C THR A 2 17.68 -4.72 18.27
N ILE A 3 18.15 -4.27 17.12
CA ILE A 3 18.73 -2.93 16.92
C ILE A 3 17.99 -2.19 15.80
N PRO A 4 17.87 -0.86 15.85
CA PRO A 4 17.33 -0.08 14.75
C PRO A 4 18.27 -0.14 13.53
N VAL A 5 17.70 -0.23 12.35
CA VAL A 5 18.44 -0.18 11.08
C VAL A 5 18.51 1.28 10.63
N ILE A 6 19.69 1.85 10.62
CA ILE A 6 19.92 3.26 10.26
C ILE A 6 20.05 3.42 8.74
N ASP A 7 20.79 2.51 8.09
CA ASP A 7 20.94 2.51 6.64
C ASP A 7 20.02 1.44 6.03
N PRO A 8 18.95 1.80 5.32
CA PRO A 8 18.06 0.83 4.68
C PRO A 8 18.78 -0.14 3.73
N ALA A 9 19.86 0.28 3.10
CA ALA A 9 20.63 -0.55 2.17
C ALA A 9 21.26 -1.79 2.84
N ALA A 10 21.48 -1.74 4.17
CA ALA A 10 21.97 -2.88 4.93
C ALA A 10 21.04 -4.09 4.87
N LEU A 11 19.73 -3.88 4.64
CA LEU A 11 18.75 -4.95 4.50
C LEU A 11 18.54 -5.41 3.04
N ALA A 12 19.17 -4.78 2.05
CA ALA A 12 18.99 -5.16 0.66
C ALA A 12 19.24 -6.66 0.37
N PRO A 13 20.24 -7.33 0.98
CA PRO A 13 20.43 -8.77 0.80
C PRO A 13 19.26 -9.61 1.31
N LEU A 14 18.65 -9.26 2.46
CA LEU A 14 17.50 -9.97 3.02
C LEU A 14 16.22 -9.75 2.20
N LEU A 15 16.10 -8.59 1.55
CA LEU A 15 14.93 -8.19 0.81
C LEU A 15 15.03 -8.49 -0.70
N HIS A 16 16.19 -8.99 -1.15
CA HIS A 16 16.45 -9.32 -2.55
C HIS A 16 15.41 -10.29 -3.12
N GLY A 17 14.87 -9.97 -4.31
CA GLY A 17 13.84 -10.78 -4.99
C GLY A 17 12.46 -10.74 -4.31
N TRP A 18 12.22 -9.82 -3.40
CA TRP A 18 10.89 -9.54 -2.87
C TRP A 18 10.32 -8.29 -3.54
N GLU A 19 9.53 -8.51 -4.58
CA GLU A 19 9.02 -7.44 -5.45
C GLU A 19 7.78 -6.77 -4.83
N GLU A 20 8.01 -5.89 -3.85
CA GLU A 20 6.98 -5.14 -3.13
C GLU A 20 7.26 -3.65 -3.13
N GLY A 21 6.26 -2.86 -3.57
CA GLY A 21 6.39 -1.40 -3.68
C GLY A 21 6.76 -0.72 -2.37
N MET A 22 6.20 -1.20 -1.26
CA MET A 22 6.51 -0.69 0.08
C MET A 22 7.94 -0.97 0.51
N LEU A 23 8.51 -2.13 0.13
CA LEU A 23 9.92 -2.41 0.39
C LEU A 23 10.85 -1.54 -0.47
N TYR A 24 10.44 -1.21 -1.70
CA TYR A 24 11.19 -0.24 -2.52
C TYR A 24 11.16 1.17 -1.91
N ALA A 25 10.01 1.58 -1.33
CA ALA A 25 9.90 2.84 -0.59
C ALA A 25 10.83 2.88 0.63
N TYR A 26 10.91 1.78 1.38
CA TYR A 26 11.84 1.64 2.50
C TYR A 26 13.31 1.66 2.04
N LEU A 27 13.70 0.83 1.08
CA LEU A 27 15.07 0.75 0.59
C LEU A 27 15.57 2.05 -0.04
N SER A 28 14.67 2.87 -0.58
CA SER A 28 15.01 4.21 -1.07
C SER A 28 15.20 5.26 0.04
N GLY A 29 14.95 4.90 1.29
CA GLY A 29 14.99 5.82 2.43
C GLY A 29 13.85 6.83 2.49
N ARG A 30 12.80 6.66 1.65
CA ARG A 30 11.68 7.62 1.59
C ARG A 30 10.65 7.40 2.68
N MET A 31 10.34 6.15 3.01
CA MET A 31 9.27 5.79 3.92
C MET A 31 9.64 4.57 4.76
N GLY A 32 9.08 4.51 5.97
CA GLY A 32 9.22 3.35 6.83
C GLY A 32 10.47 3.36 7.71
N TYR A 33 10.60 2.30 8.48
CA TYR A 33 11.73 2.05 9.38
C TYR A 33 11.88 0.54 9.59
N ALA A 34 13.01 0.12 10.13
CA ALA A 34 13.26 -1.30 10.40
C ALA A 34 14.06 -1.52 11.69
N VAL A 35 13.91 -2.74 12.20
CA VAL A 35 14.79 -3.33 13.20
C VAL A 35 15.33 -4.66 12.71
N ALA A 36 16.50 -5.02 13.18
CA ALA A 36 17.14 -6.28 12.86
C ALA A 36 17.79 -6.91 14.11
N ASP A 37 18.20 -8.18 14.02
CA ASP A 37 19.19 -8.75 14.92
C ASP A 37 20.57 -8.10 14.66
N LYS A 38 21.52 -8.28 15.58
CA LYS A 38 22.83 -7.62 15.49
C LYS A 38 23.65 -8.02 14.24
N GLU A 39 23.44 -9.21 13.74
CA GLU A 39 24.13 -9.76 12.58
C GLU A 39 23.39 -9.54 11.25
N TYR A 40 22.26 -8.83 11.27
CA TYR A 40 21.40 -8.58 10.10
C TYR A 40 20.94 -9.87 9.39
N ARG A 41 20.72 -10.96 10.13
CA ARG A 41 20.17 -12.22 9.60
C ARG A 41 18.66 -12.29 9.65
N SER A 42 18.08 -11.51 10.56
CA SER A 42 16.64 -11.40 10.80
C SER A 42 16.23 -9.96 10.86
N ALA A 43 15.15 -9.57 10.18
CA ALA A 43 14.70 -8.19 10.17
C ALA A 43 13.17 -8.08 10.11
N GLN A 44 12.68 -6.98 10.70
CA GLN A 44 11.32 -6.48 10.58
C GLN A 44 11.36 -5.10 9.92
N VAL A 45 10.70 -4.95 8.76
CA VAL A 45 10.56 -3.69 8.03
C VAL A 45 9.12 -3.22 8.13
N ARG A 46 8.89 -1.98 8.53
CA ARG A 46 7.56 -1.38 8.64
C ARG A 46 7.39 -0.20 7.69
N VAL A 47 6.30 -0.23 6.92
CA VAL A 47 5.84 0.88 6.07
C VAL A 47 4.33 1.02 6.26
N GLY A 48 3.90 2.10 6.90
CA GLY A 48 2.51 2.23 7.32
C GLY A 48 2.07 1.09 8.21
N ASP A 49 0.95 0.46 7.88
CA ASP A 49 0.41 -0.69 8.62
C ASP A 49 1.11 -2.02 8.31
N PHE A 50 1.96 -2.04 7.29
CA PHE A 50 2.62 -3.25 6.82
C PHE A 50 3.91 -3.52 7.57
N CYS A 51 4.07 -4.77 7.99
CA CYS A 51 5.22 -5.28 8.73
C CYS A 51 5.80 -6.50 8.01
N PHE A 52 6.86 -6.31 7.26
CA PHE A 52 7.54 -7.35 6.49
C PHE A 52 8.58 -8.05 7.37
N LEU A 53 8.51 -9.38 7.44
CA LEU A 53 9.42 -10.21 8.21
C LEU A 53 10.35 -10.98 7.26
N ALA A 54 11.64 -10.73 7.33
CA ALA A 54 12.66 -11.23 6.40
C ALA A 54 13.81 -11.93 7.11
N GLY A 55 14.50 -12.82 6.40
CA GLY A 55 15.64 -13.57 6.90
C GLY A 55 15.24 -14.76 7.77
N GLU A 56 16.11 -15.13 8.71
CA GLU A 56 15.88 -16.21 9.66
C GLU A 56 14.82 -15.80 10.70
N PRO A 57 13.83 -16.66 11.01
CA PRO A 57 12.86 -16.33 12.04
C PRO A 57 13.48 -16.12 13.41
N ASP A 58 13.21 -14.96 14.02
CA ASP A 58 13.67 -14.57 15.35
C ASP A 58 12.51 -14.03 16.17
N ALA A 59 12.27 -14.62 17.35
CA ALA A 59 11.13 -14.25 18.19
C ALA A 59 11.25 -12.81 18.75
N ALA A 60 12.46 -12.32 19.00
CA ALA A 60 12.65 -10.95 19.48
C ALA A 60 12.41 -9.94 18.34
N VAL A 61 12.74 -10.29 17.09
CA VAL A 61 12.42 -9.48 15.91
C VAL A 61 10.93 -9.52 15.66
N ALA A 62 10.28 -10.69 15.70
CA ALA A 62 8.83 -10.80 15.52
C ALA A 62 8.06 -10.00 16.58
N ALA A 63 8.43 -10.12 17.85
CA ALA A 63 7.75 -9.49 18.98
C ALA A 63 8.04 -7.99 19.11
N TRP A 64 8.98 -7.43 18.36
CA TRP A 64 9.32 -6.03 18.49
C TRP A 64 8.16 -5.12 18.07
N GLN A 65 7.88 -4.10 18.90
CA GLN A 65 6.85 -3.11 18.64
C GLN A 65 7.45 -1.69 18.77
N PRO A 66 7.00 -0.73 17.97
CA PRO A 66 7.40 0.66 18.13
C PRO A 66 6.93 1.22 19.48
N ALA A 67 7.61 2.27 19.96
CA ALA A 67 7.25 2.93 21.22
C ALA A 67 5.83 3.53 21.21
N LEU A 68 5.36 3.94 20.04
CA LEU A 68 3.96 4.30 19.81
C LEU A 68 3.30 3.13 19.08
N PRO A 69 2.49 2.29 19.77
CA PRO A 69 1.85 1.14 19.16
C PRO A 69 0.90 1.56 18.04
N GLN A 70 0.94 0.83 16.95
CA GLN A 70 -0.06 0.95 15.88
C GLN A 70 -1.33 0.21 16.30
N SER A 71 -2.50 0.81 16.06
CA SER A 71 -3.79 0.16 16.33
C SER A 71 -4.08 -1.02 15.38
N TYR A 72 -3.40 -1.05 14.24
CA TYR A 72 -3.53 -2.10 13.23
C TYR A 72 -2.17 -2.42 12.62
N THR A 73 -1.88 -3.71 12.40
CA THR A 73 -0.64 -4.17 11.76
C THR A 73 -0.95 -5.38 10.86
N ILE A 74 -0.39 -5.39 9.67
CA ILE A 74 -0.43 -6.50 8.72
C ILE A 74 0.97 -7.11 8.66
N PHE A 75 1.17 -8.25 9.32
CA PHE A 75 2.43 -8.98 9.23
C PHE A 75 2.48 -9.75 7.91
N ILE A 76 3.57 -9.59 7.18
CA ILE A 76 3.84 -10.27 5.91
C ILE A 76 5.07 -11.16 6.11
N PRO A 77 4.88 -12.46 6.29
CA PRO A 77 5.96 -13.42 6.40
C PRO A 77 6.58 -13.71 5.03
N ARG A 78 7.90 -13.73 4.95
CA ARG A 78 8.58 -14.15 3.72
C ARG A 78 8.58 -15.67 3.51
N THR A 79 8.60 -16.43 4.60
CA THR A 79 8.69 -17.89 4.60
C THR A 79 7.67 -18.51 5.54
N ARG A 80 7.41 -19.82 5.38
CA ARG A 80 6.50 -20.57 6.25
C ARG A 80 6.96 -20.64 7.71
N ASP A 81 8.26 -20.57 7.97
CA ASP A 81 8.77 -20.59 9.33
C ASP A 81 8.41 -19.30 10.07
N TRP A 82 8.31 -18.17 9.36
CA TRP A 82 7.76 -16.93 9.90
C TRP A 82 6.26 -17.05 10.19
N ASP A 83 5.47 -17.78 9.37
CA ASP A 83 4.04 -18.03 9.65
C ASP A 83 3.87 -18.64 11.04
N SER A 84 4.59 -19.76 11.31
CA SER A 84 4.52 -20.46 12.58
C SER A 84 4.95 -19.58 13.77
N LEU A 85 5.95 -18.74 13.57
CA LEU A 85 6.43 -17.85 14.62
C LEU A 85 5.43 -16.70 14.90
N ILE A 86 4.80 -16.12 13.87
CA ILE A 86 3.76 -15.12 14.05
C ILE A 86 2.59 -15.69 14.85
N GLU A 87 2.13 -16.91 14.53
CA GLU A 87 1.03 -17.57 15.24
C GLU A 87 1.36 -17.84 16.72
N GLN A 88 2.64 -18.09 17.04
CA GLN A 88 3.09 -18.24 18.43
C GLN A 88 3.17 -16.92 19.18
N VAL A 89 3.72 -15.88 18.56
CA VAL A 89 3.93 -14.56 19.18
C VAL A 89 2.62 -13.77 19.27
N TYR A 90 1.75 -13.91 18.27
CA TYR A 90 0.48 -13.19 18.15
C TYR A 90 -0.69 -14.15 17.89
N PRO A 91 -1.07 -15.00 18.89
CA PRO A 91 -2.13 -15.99 18.69
C PRO A 91 -3.51 -15.38 18.38
N GLN A 92 -3.70 -14.08 18.64
CA GLN A 92 -4.91 -13.32 18.30
C GLN A 92 -4.88 -12.72 16.89
N ALA A 93 -3.76 -12.78 16.16
CA ALA A 93 -3.69 -12.25 14.80
C ALA A 93 -4.53 -13.12 13.85
N ARG A 94 -5.34 -12.47 13.04
CA ARG A 94 -6.20 -13.14 12.07
C ARG A 94 -5.43 -13.42 10.79
N ARG A 95 -5.28 -14.68 10.43
CA ARG A 95 -4.73 -15.06 9.13
C ARG A 95 -5.69 -14.72 8.01
N SER A 96 -5.21 -14.03 6.98
CA SER A 96 -5.94 -13.69 5.76
C SER A 96 -5.06 -13.84 4.52
N MET A 97 -5.60 -13.55 3.33
CA MET A 97 -4.88 -13.65 2.06
C MET A 97 -4.85 -12.30 1.37
N ARG A 98 -3.68 -11.93 0.84
CA ARG A 98 -3.53 -10.83 -0.11
C ARG A 98 -3.14 -11.37 -1.49
N TYR A 99 -3.23 -10.51 -2.51
CA TYR A 99 -3.08 -10.91 -3.91
C TYR A 99 -2.01 -10.02 -4.55
N ALA A 100 -0.88 -10.66 -4.88
CA ALA A 100 0.24 -9.99 -5.54
C ALA A 100 0.02 -9.89 -7.06
N PHE A 101 0.64 -8.87 -7.65
CA PHE A 101 0.68 -8.65 -9.09
C PHE A 101 2.12 -8.49 -9.56
N ARG A 102 2.38 -8.87 -10.81
CA ARG A 102 3.67 -8.67 -11.46
C ARG A 102 4.00 -7.18 -11.47
N LYS A 103 5.29 -6.84 -11.37
CA LYS A 103 5.77 -5.45 -11.35
C LYS A 103 6.38 -5.01 -12.70
N ASP A 104 6.24 -5.83 -13.73
CA ASP A 104 6.74 -5.60 -15.10
C ASP A 104 5.60 -5.46 -16.13
N ASN A 105 4.37 -5.16 -15.70
CA ASN A 105 3.23 -5.01 -16.59
C ASN A 105 3.38 -3.77 -17.49
N ALA A 106 3.08 -3.96 -18.78
CA ALA A 106 2.75 -2.86 -19.67
C ALA A 106 1.24 -2.63 -19.66
N PHE A 107 0.82 -1.37 -19.52
CA PHE A 107 -0.59 -1.00 -19.45
C PHE A 107 -1.07 -0.38 -20.78
N ASP A 108 -2.31 -0.71 -21.18
CA ASP A 108 -2.98 -0.10 -22.33
C ASP A 108 -3.52 1.30 -21.95
N ALA A 109 -2.80 2.35 -22.34
CA ALA A 109 -3.22 3.73 -22.04
C ALA A 109 -4.57 4.09 -22.65
N ALA A 110 -4.95 3.54 -23.81
CA ALA A 110 -6.24 3.82 -24.46
C ALA A 110 -7.39 3.22 -23.62
N ALA A 111 -7.21 1.98 -23.13
CA ALA A 111 -8.18 1.36 -22.22
C ALA A 111 -8.31 2.15 -20.91
N LEU A 112 -7.18 2.60 -20.32
CA LEU A 112 -7.18 3.42 -19.10
C LEU A 112 -7.89 4.77 -19.31
N HIS A 113 -7.68 5.46 -20.45
CA HIS A 113 -8.43 6.68 -20.79
C HIS A 113 -9.93 6.39 -20.88
N GLY A 114 -10.32 5.28 -21.52
CA GLY A 114 -11.70 4.83 -21.57
C GLY A 114 -12.31 4.65 -20.16
N PHE A 115 -11.61 3.96 -19.26
CA PHE A 115 -12.09 3.75 -17.89
C PHE A 115 -12.17 5.05 -17.07
N ALA A 116 -11.21 5.96 -17.23
CA ALA A 116 -11.23 7.24 -16.53
C ALA A 116 -12.40 8.15 -17.00
N ALA A 117 -12.83 8.00 -18.24
CA ALA A 117 -13.98 8.75 -18.79
C ALA A 117 -15.35 8.18 -18.40
N LEU A 118 -15.42 6.93 -17.90
CA LEU A 118 -16.66 6.24 -17.56
C LEU A 118 -17.11 6.56 -16.12
N LEU A 119 -17.38 7.83 -15.84
CA LEU A 119 -18.04 8.24 -14.59
C LEU A 119 -19.56 8.32 -14.79
N PRO A 120 -20.36 7.84 -13.82
CA PRO A 120 -21.81 8.05 -13.87
C PRO A 120 -22.15 9.54 -13.78
N GLU A 121 -23.34 9.89 -14.28
CA GLU A 121 -23.89 11.24 -14.16
C GLU A 121 -23.92 11.71 -12.69
N GLY A 122 -23.62 12.97 -12.46
CA GLY A 122 -23.58 13.57 -11.12
C GLY A 122 -22.25 13.36 -10.36
N TYR A 123 -21.26 12.68 -10.96
CA TYR A 123 -19.92 12.58 -10.40
C TYR A 123 -18.89 13.33 -11.22
N LEU A 124 -17.87 13.87 -10.55
CA LEU A 124 -16.74 14.57 -11.16
C LEU A 124 -15.43 13.89 -10.74
N LEU A 125 -14.58 13.57 -11.70
CA LEU A 125 -13.21 13.12 -11.45
C LEU A 125 -12.29 14.33 -11.32
N LYS A 126 -11.50 14.39 -10.25
CA LYS A 126 -10.57 15.48 -9.97
C LYS A 126 -9.25 14.95 -9.43
N ARG A 127 -8.14 15.58 -9.84
CA ARG A 127 -6.85 15.33 -9.21
C ARG A 127 -6.89 15.78 -7.75
N MET A 128 -6.25 15.02 -6.84
CA MET A 128 -6.16 15.36 -5.42
C MET A 128 -5.46 16.71 -5.24
N ASP A 129 -6.18 17.66 -4.61
CA ASP A 129 -5.65 18.95 -4.18
C ASP A 129 -5.64 19.06 -2.65
N LYS A 130 -5.18 20.20 -2.14
CA LYS A 130 -5.09 20.42 -0.67
C LYS A 130 -6.44 20.31 0.04
N ALA A 131 -7.53 20.70 -0.61
CA ALA A 131 -8.87 20.62 -0.02
C ALA A 131 -9.35 19.16 0.06
N LEU A 132 -9.10 18.38 -1.00
CA LEU A 132 -9.44 16.96 -1.05
C LEU A 132 -8.55 16.12 -0.13
N TYR A 133 -7.25 16.44 -0.04
CA TYR A 133 -6.33 15.84 0.93
C TYR A 133 -6.89 15.99 2.36
N ARG A 134 -7.33 17.19 2.74
CA ARG A 134 -7.92 17.45 4.06
C ARG A 134 -9.25 16.72 4.28
N GLN A 135 -10.09 16.63 3.24
CA GLN A 135 -11.31 15.82 3.33
C GLN A 135 -11.01 14.34 3.55
N ALA A 136 -10.01 13.80 2.82
CA ALA A 136 -9.58 12.42 2.97
C ALA A 136 -9.04 12.15 4.38
N GLU A 137 -8.20 13.03 4.91
CA GLU A 137 -7.59 12.92 6.24
C GLU A 137 -8.62 12.88 7.38
N GLN A 138 -9.72 13.63 7.24
CA GLN A 138 -10.73 13.79 8.30
C GLN A 138 -11.75 12.65 8.36
N ALA A 139 -12.00 11.94 7.27
CA ALA A 139 -13.01 10.89 7.22
C ALA A 139 -12.38 9.50 7.40
N GLY A 140 -12.91 8.71 8.33
CA GLY A 140 -12.36 7.40 8.68
C GLY A 140 -12.30 6.41 7.51
N TRP A 141 -13.20 6.53 6.52
CA TRP A 141 -13.24 5.63 5.36
C TRP A 141 -12.20 5.98 4.27
N SER A 142 -11.65 7.19 4.27
CA SER A 142 -10.75 7.70 3.22
C SER A 142 -9.37 8.12 3.75
N ARG A 143 -9.14 7.96 5.05
CA ARG A 143 -7.89 8.39 5.68
C ARG A 143 -6.67 7.75 5.03
N ASP A 144 -6.76 6.47 4.66
CA ASP A 144 -5.62 5.72 4.12
C ASP A 144 -5.20 6.19 2.73
N LEU A 145 -6.05 6.92 2.02
CA LEU A 145 -5.67 7.60 0.79
C LEU A 145 -4.51 8.60 0.96
N VAL A 146 -4.28 9.09 2.20
CA VAL A 146 -3.27 10.12 2.48
C VAL A 146 -2.46 9.85 3.76
N SER A 147 -2.77 8.80 4.52
CA SER A 147 -2.25 8.53 5.87
C SER A 147 -0.72 8.45 5.95
N GLN A 148 -0.06 8.06 4.86
CA GLN A 148 1.40 7.90 4.82
C GLN A 148 2.16 9.19 4.50
N TYR A 149 1.46 10.29 4.28
CA TYR A 149 2.04 11.62 4.05
C TYR A 149 1.60 12.56 5.16
N PRO A 150 2.48 12.92 6.10
CA PRO A 150 2.10 13.67 7.30
C PRO A 150 1.64 15.10 7.02
N THR A 151 1.92 15.63 5.83
CA THR A 151 1.49 16.97 5.41
C THR A 151 1.09 17.00 3.94
N TRP A 152 0.23 17.95 3.58
CA TRP A 152 -0.09 18.23 2.18
C TRP A 152 1.16 18.50 1.34
N GLU A 153 2.13 19.22 1.87
CA GLU A 153 3.36 19.58 1.18
C GLU A 153 4.18 18.33 0.81
N SER A 154 4.25 17.35 1.72
CA SER A 154 4.90 16.07 1.46
C SER A 154 4.14 15.26 0.41
N TYR A 155 2.81 15.26 0.48
CA TYR A 155 1.95 14.60 -0.51
C TYR A 155 2.05 15.28 -1.89
N ALA A 156 1.98 16.61 -1.96
CA ALA A 156 2.07 17.36 -3.21
C ALA A 156 3.41 17.18 -3.91
N ALA A 157 4.49 17.01 -3.14
CA ALA A 157 5.84 16.82 -3.68
C ALA A 157 6.08 15.43 -4.26
N ARG A 158 5.52 14.36 -3.67
CA ARG A 158 5.88 12.97 -3.98
C ARG A 158 4.69 12.09 -4.31
N GLY A 159 3.53 12.38 -3.75
CA GLY A 159 2.30 11.62 -3.95
C GLY A 159 1.63 11.87 -5.29
N ALA A 160 0.62 11.07 -5.54
CA ALA A 160 -0.30 11.20 -6.66
C ALA A 160 -1.68 10.72 -6.22
N GLY A 161 -2.75 11.31 -6.77
CA GLY A 161 -4.10 10.84 -6.45
C GLY A 161 -5.18 11.51 -7.29
N TYR A 162 -6.27 10.76 -7.45
CA TYR A 162 -7.50 11.20 -8.10
C TYR A 162 -8.70 10.84 -7.24
N ALA A 163 -9.67 11.72 -7.23
CA ALA A 163 -10.88 11.61 -6.44
C ALA A 163 -12.13 11.70 -7.32
N ALA A 164 -13.13 10.90 -7.04
CA ALA A 164 -14.49 11.12 -7.54
C ALA A 164 -15.29 11.89 -6.49
N LEU A 165 -15.97 12.94 -6.95
CA LEU A 165 -16.78 13.84 -6.14
C LEU A 165 -18.25 13.70 -6.52
N GLN A 166 -19.14 13.83 -5.53
CA GLN A 166 -20.55 14.13 -5.77
C GLN A 166 -20.82 15.53 -5.19
N GLY A 167 -21.12 16.50 -6.05
CA GLY A 167 -21.03 17.91 -5.68
C GLY A 167 -19.60 18.24 -5.24
N ASN A 168 -19.42 18.71 -4.00
CA ASN A 168 -18.11 19.01 -3.42
C ASN A 168 -17.59 17.92 -2.46
N ALA A 169 -18.35 16.84 -2.26
CA ALA A 169 -18.00 15.80 -1.33
C ALA A 169 -17.11 14.74 -1.99
N LEU A 170 -15.99 14.39 -1.36
CA LEU A 170 -15.17 13.23 -1.69
C LEU A 170 -15.99 11.97 -1.43
N VAL A 171 -16.12 11.10 -2.43
CA VAL A 171 -16.88 9.84 -2.31
C VAL A 171 -16.11 8.61 -2.75
N CYS A 172 -15.01 8.80 -3.48
CA CYS A 172 -14.06 7.74 -3.83
C CYS A 172 -12.71 8.37 -4.13
N GLY A 173 -11.62 7.67 -3.85
CA GLY A 173 -10.28 8.08 -4.22
C GLY A 173 -9.41 6.90 -4.60
N ALA A 174 -8.42 7.17 -5.46
CA ALA A 174 -7.25 6.36 -5.68
C ALA A 174 -6.03 7.25 -5.46
N SER A 175 -5.08 6.79 -4.65
CA SER A 175 -3.96 7.62 -4.19
C SER A 175 -2.71 6.76 -3.99
N SER A 176 -1.55 7.40 -3.86
CA SER A 176 -0.32 6.72 -3.45
C SER A 176 -0.34 6.46 -1.95
N TYR A 177 -0.28 5.18 -1.54
CA TYR A 177 -0.01 4.76 -0.16
C TYR A 177 1.47 4.90 0.18
N ALA A 178 2.33 4.45 -0.72
CA ALA A 178 3.77 4.62 -0.59
C ALA A 178 4.38 5.09 -1.91
N ASP A 179 5.57 5.72 -1.84
CA ASP A 179 6.30 6.19 -3.01
C ASP A 179 7.79 5.85 -2.95
N TRP A 180 8.37 5.56 -4.12
CA TRP A 180 9.82 5.41 -4.32
C TRP A 180 10.23 6.06 -5.66
N PRO A 181 11.52 6.21 -5.97
CA PRO A 181 11.97 6.89 -7.20
C PRO A 181 11.40 6.34 -8.51
N GLY A 182 10.98 5.06 -8.54
CA GLY A 182 10.45 4.38 -9.73
C GLY A 182 8.96 4.13 -9.72
N GLY A 183 8.20 4.49 -8.66
CA GLY A 183 6.78 4.18 -8.62
C GLY A 183 6.04 4.58 -7.36
N VAL A 184 4.79 4.14 -7.28
CA VAL A 184 3.92 4.31 -6.13
C VAL A 184 3.17 3.01 -5.85
N GLU A 185 2.87 2.71 -4.60
CA GLU A 185 1.88 1.71 -4.21
C GLU A 185 0.51 2.38 -4.12
N ILE A 186 -0.51 1.78 -4.75
CA ILE A 186 -1.84 2.38 -4.86
C ILE A 186 -2.71 2.00 -3.66
N GLU A 187 -3.38 3.00 -3.08
CA GLU A 187 -4.51 2.83 -2.16
C GLU A 187 -5.80 3.28 -2.83
N ILE A 188 -6.90 2.54 -2.60
CA ILE A 188 -8.22 2.88 -3.17
C ILE A 188 -9.31 2.68 -2.14
N ASP A 189 -10.04 3.76 -1.89
CA ASP A 189 -11.20 3.72 -1.03
C ASP A 189 -12.45 4.31 -1.70
N THR A 190 -13.61 3.71 -1.38
CA THR A 190 -14.90 4.19 -1.80
C THR A 190 -15.86 4.24 -0.62
N HIS A 191 -16.47 5.40 -0.39
CA HIS A 191 -17.50 5.59 0.60
C HIS A 191 -18.62 4.53 0.44
N PRO A 192 -19.06 3.85 1.51
CA PRO A 192 -19.99 2.72 1.43
C PRO A 192 -21.24 2.98 0.58
N ALA A 193 -21.85 4.16 0.70
CA ALA A 193 -23.04 4.53 -0.05
C ALA A 193 -22.81 4.73 -1.57
N HIS A 194 -21.55 4.79 -2.01
CA HIS A 194 -21.17 5.04 -3.41
C HIS A 194 -20.46 3.85 -4.08
N ARG A 195 -20.38 2.70 -3.40
CA ARG A 195 -19.76 1.47 -3.93
C ARG A 195 -20.54 0.91 -5.13
N ARG A 196 -19.87 0.09 -5.95
CA ARG A 196 -20.42 -0.61 -7.12
C ARG A 196 -20.98 0.31 -8.21
N ARG A 197 -20.44 1.53 -8.33
CA ARG A 197 -20.78 2.53 -9.35
C ARG A 197 -19.66 2.79 -10.37
N GLY A 198 -18.59 1.99 -10.37
CA GLY A 198 -17.43 2.16 -11.26
C GLY A 198 -16.45 3.24 -10.84
N LEU A 199 -16.68 3.97 -9.71
CA LEU A 199 -15.86 5.10 -9.28
C LEU A 199 -14.40 4.72 -9.01
N ALA A 200 -14.17 3.61 -8.29
CA ALA A 200 -12.84 3.09 -8.00
C ALA A 200 -12.03 2.83 -9.29
N ARG A 201 -12.66 2.25 -10.31
CA ARG A 201 -12.04 2.00 -11.61
C ARG A 201 -11.63 3.29 -12.31
N ALA A 202 -12.51 4.30 -12.31
CA ALA A 202 -12.21 5.58 -12.94
C ALA A 202 -11.09 6.34 -12.21
N CYS A 203 -11.11 6.37 -10.86
CA CYS A 203 -10.06 7.01 -10.06
C CYS A 203 -8.72 6.29 -10.25
N ALA A 204 -8.70 4.95 -10.21
CA ALA A 204 -7.49 4.16 -10.40
C ALA A 204 -6.90 4.35 -11.80
N ALA A 205 -7.74 4.30 -12.85
CA ALA A 205 -7.29 4.51 -14.22
C ALA A 205 -6.65 5.90 -14.41
N ALA A 206 -7.26 6.95 -13.84
CA ALA A 206 -6.71 8.30 -13.89
C ALA A 206 -5.37 8.42 -13.13
N LEU A 207 -5.27 7.81 -11.95
CA LEU A 207 -4.01 7.74 -11.20
C LEU A 207 -2.93 7.00 -11.98
N MET A 208 -3.26 5.84 -12.57
CA MET A 208 -2.32 5.06 -13.38
C MET A 208 -1.80 5.88 -14.57
N LEU A 209 -2.66 6.60 -15.28
CA LEU A 209 -2.28 7.49 -16.38
C LEU A 209 -1.33 8.61 -15.91
N ASP A 210 -1.60 9.25 -14.77
CA ASP A 210 -0.72 10.26 -14.18
C ASP A 210 0.65 9.65 -13.84
N CYS A 211 0.67 8.49 -13.20
CA CYS A 211 1.92 7.78 -12.89
C CYS A 211 2.73 7.47 -14.15
N LEU A 212 2.10 6.85 -15.16
CA LEU A 212 2.77 6.47 -16.42
C LEU A 212 3.32 7.70 -17.16
N SER A 213 2.57 8.81 -17.17
CA SER A 213 3.05 10.06 -17.79
C SER A 213 4.27 10.66 -17.10
N ARG A 214 4.49 10.33 -15.84
CA ARG A 214 5.64 10.73 -15.01
C ARG A 214 6.75 9.68 -14.98
N GLY A 215 6.63 8.58 -15.72
CA GLY A 215 7.57 7.46 -15.70
C GLY A 215 7.56 6.68 -14.39
N LEU A 216 6.47 6.73 -13.64
CA LEU A 216 6.30 5.99 -12.38
C LEU A 216 5.48 4.72 -12.61
N TYR A 217 5.90 3.61 -11.99
CA TYR A 217 5.13 2.37 -12.00
C TYR A 217 4.01 2.45 -10.96
N PRO A 218 2.72 2.31 -11.36
CA PRO A 218 1.60 2.22 -10.42
C PRO A 218 1.51 0.78 -9.88
N SER A 219 2.14 0.50 -8.75
CA SER A 219 2.14 -0.82 -8.12
C SER A 219 0.82 -1.09 -7.40
N TRP A 220 0.42 -2.36 -7.35
CA TRP A 220 -0.79 -2.80 -6.67
C TRP A 220 -0.55 -4.09 -5.92
N ASP A 221 -1.02 -4.12 -4.68
CA ASP A 221 -1.20 -5.31 -3.87
C ASP A 221 -2.63 -5.31 -3.32
N ALA A 222 -3.41 -6.35 -3.63
CA ALA A 222 -4.83 -6.34 -3.33
C ALA A 222 -5.17 -7.02 -2.00
N ALA A 223 -5.92 -6.32 -1.15
CA ALA A 223 -6.35 -6.80 0.17
C ALA A 223 -7.41 -7.93 0.10
N ASN A 224 -8.09 -8.11 -1.03
CA ASN A 224 -9.20 -9.04 -1.17
C ASN A 224 -9.51 -9.33 -2.64
N PRO A 225 -10.36 -10.37 -2.95
CA PRO A 225 -10.70 -10.74 -4.33
C PRO A 225 -11.37 -9.62 -5.14
N VAL A 226 -12.11 -8.71 -4.49
CA VAL A 226 -12.78 -7.60 -5.19
C VAL A 226 -11.74 -6.59 -5.71
N SER A 227 -10.77 -6.24 -4.86
CA SER A 227 -9.63 -5.40 -5.26
C SER A 227 -8.78 -6.10 -6.32
N ALA A 228 -8.53 -7.41 -6.19
CA ALA A 228 -7.79 -8.17 -7.18
C ALA A 228 -8.47 -8.19 -8.55
N HIS A 229 -9.80 -8.36 -8.59
CA HIS A 229 -10.56 -8.28 -9.83
C HIS A 229 -10.50 -6.89 -10.48
N LEU A 230 -10.55 -5.83 -9.66
CA LEU A 230 -10.40 -4.46 -10.16
C LEU A 230 -9.03 -4.25 -10.79
N ALA A 231 -7.95 -4.69 -10.13
CA ALA A 231 -6.60 -4.62 -10.67
C ALA A 231 -6.48 -5.34 -12.02
N GLN A 232 -6.99 -6.58 -12.11
CA GLN A 232 -6.98 -7.36 -13.37
C GLN A 232 -7.76 -6.64 -14.48
N THR A 233 -8.90 -6.01 -14.16
CA THR A 233 -9.67 -5.21 -15.13
C THR A 233 -8.86 -4.04 -15.70
N LEU A 234 -7.94 -3.47 -14.88
CA LEU A 234 -7.06 -2.37 -15.26
C LEU A 234 -5.77 -2.84 -15.97
N GLY A 235 -5.59 -4.15 -16.17
CA GLY A 235 -4.47 -4.72 -16.92
C GLY A 235 -3.35 -5.29 -16.06
N TYR A 236 -3.51 -5.41 -14.74
CA TYR A 236 -2.53 -6.07 -13.89
C TYR A 236 -2.55 -7.59 -14.09
N ILE A 237 -1.40 -8.21 -14.13
CA ILE A 237 -1.22 -9.67 -14.23
C ILE A 237 -0.99 -10.23 -12.84
N ALA A 238 -1.87 -11.14 -12.41
CA ALA A 238 -1.76 -11.77 -11.10
C ALA A 238 -0.45 -12.57 -10.96
N ALA A 239 0.21 -12.43 -9.81
CA ALA A 239 1.42 -13.17 -9.44
C ALA A 239 1.17 -14.24 -8.38
N GLY A 240 -0.07 -14.31 -7.84
CA GLY A 240 -0.49 -15.30 -6.86
C GLY A 240 -1.10 -14.67 -5.61
N ALA A 241 -1.54 -15.54 -4.71
CA ALA A 241 -2.02 -15.14 -3.39
C ALA A 241 -1.03 -15.59 -2.32
N TYR A 242 -0.90 -14.82 -1.24
CA TYR A 242 0.01 -15.11 -0.14
C TYR A 242 -0.65 -14.82 1.20
N PRO A 243 -0.27 -15.56 2.28
CA PRO A 243 -0.83 -15.35 3.59
C PRO A 243 -0.27 -14.09 4.24
N VAL A 244 -1.14 -13.44 5.04
CA VAL A 244 -0.76 -12.35 5.95
C VAL A 244 -1.47 -12.53 7.27
N TYR A 245 -1.01 -11.83 8.32
CA TYR A 245 -1.60 -11.88 9.65
C TYR A 245 -1.96 -10.47 10.10
N GLU A 246 -3.23 -10.24 10.32
CA GLU A 246 -3.79 -8.95 10.70
C GLU A 246 -3.98 -8.89 12.22
N LEU A 247 -3.33 -7.94 12.86
CA LEU A 247 -3.43 -7.67 14.29
C LEU A 247 -4.08 -6.32 14.53
N SER A 248 -5.24 -6.31 15.21
CA SER A 248 -5.85 -5.10 15.74
C SER A 248 -5.60 -5.04 17.26
N VAL A 249 -5.03 -3.94 17.72
CA VAL A 249 -4.84 -3.68 19.15
C VAL A 249 -5.99 -2.79 19.60
N GLN A 250 -6.82 -3.32 20.52
CA GLN A 250 -7.93 -2.58 21.14
C GLN A 250 -7.44 -1.59 22.19
#